data_9fe975686e925359bcdde600be557eb1
#
_entry.id   9fe975686e925359bcdde600be557eb1
#
_cell.length_a   1.000
_cell.length_b   1.000
_cell.length_c   1.000
_cell.angle_alpha   90.00
_cell.angle_beta   90.00
_cell.angle_gamma   90.00
#
_symmetry.space_group_name_H-M   'P 1'
#
loop_
_entity.id
_entity.type
_entity.pdbx_description
1 polymer ?
#
loop_
_entity_poly.entity_id
_entity_poly.type
_entity_poly.pdbx_seq_one_letter_code
_entity_poly.pdbx_strand_id
1 'polypeptide(L)'
;IASFDCFFFKSLYLAVELLFPLIALLVVFFLAWLNAKYREEQRIARRDYYREYLKTEAWQRKRYVVLKRDNWTCQYCGVPATEVHHKKYAKYQIGKEPIKWLVSLCRTCHQKQH
;
A
#
# COMPACT_ATOMS: atom_id res chain seq x y z
N ILE A 1 50.66 0.45 39.92
CA ILE A 1 49.91 -0.66 39.30
C ILE A 1 48.40 -0.39 39.42
N ALA A 2 47.87 0.02 40.57
CA ALA A 2 46.42 0.32 40.76
C ALA A 2 45.90 1.53 39.96
N SER A 3 46.78 2.43 39.52
CA SER A 3 46.41 3.66 38.75
C SER A 3 46.18 3.34 37.26
N PHE A 4 46.84 2.39 36.69
CA PHE A 4 46.70 1.98 35.27
C PHE A 4 45.38 1.24 35.03
N ASP A 5 44.97 0.36 35.94
CA ASP A 5 43.73 -0.39 35.85
C ASP A 5 42.49 0.51 35.89
N CYS A 6 42.49 1.51 36.74
CA CYS A 6 41.37 2.47 36.86
C CYS A 6 41.20 3.33 35.60
N PHE A 7 42.30 3.70 34.93
CA PHE A 7 42.23 4.50 33.68
C PHE A 7 41.76 3.63 32.50
N PHE A 8 42.20 2.40 32.43
CA PHE A 8 41.78 1.44 31.40
C PHE A 8 40.28 1.10 31.53
N PHE A 9 39.81 0.79 32.72
CA PHE A 9 38.37 0.55 32.98
C PHE A 9 37.52 1.77 32.68
N LYS A 10 37.97 2.97 33.01
CA LYS A 10 37.25 4.20 32.68
C LYS A 10 37.17 4.48 31.19
N SER A 11 38.24 4.21 30.43
CA SER A 11 38.26 4.33 28.98
C SER A 11 37.35 3.32 28.31
N LEU A 12 37.35 2.07 28.79
CA LEU A 12 36.49 0.99 28.30
C LEU A 12 35.01 1.30 28.58
N TYR A 13 34.70 1.82 29.77
CA TYR A 13 33.33 2.19 30.14
C TYR A 13 32.79 3.32 29.25
N LEU A 14 33.56 4.36 29.00
CA LEU A 14 33.21 5.45 28.10
C LEU A 14 33.01 4.96 26.65
N ALA A 15 33.83 4.03 26.19
CA ALA A 15 33.67 3.42 24.85
C ALA A 15 32.35 2.66 24.74
N VAL A 16 31.97 1.90 25.75
CA VAL A 16 30.71 1.15 25.80
C VAL A 16 29.51 2.12 25.83
N GLU A 17 29.56 3.19 26.62
CA GLU A 17 28.49 4.18 26.69
C GLU A 17 28.27 4.94 25.38
N LEU A 18 29.31 5.16 24.58
CA LEU A 18 29.21 5.82 23.28
C LEU A 18 28.81 4.85 22.15
N LEU A 19 29.30 3.61 22.19
CA LEU A 19 29.02 2.62 21.14
C LEU A 19 27.61 2.04 21.24
N PHE A 20 27.12 1.81 22.45
CA PHE A 20 25.79 1.23 22.66
C PHE A 20 24.66 2.02 22.00
N PRO A 21 24.55 3.35 22.21
CA PRO A 21 23.51 4.14 21.55
C PRO A 21 23.66 4.19 20.02
N LEU A 22 24.90 4.18 19.51
CA LEU A 22 25.13 4.14 18.06
C LEU A 22 24.65 2.81 17.45
N ILE A 23 24.98 1.68 18.10
CA ILE A 23 24.51 0.36 17.66
C ILE A 23 22.99 0.30 17.76
N ALA A 24 22.38 0.80 18.83
CA ALA A 24 20.94 0.85 18.99
C ALA A 24 20.27 1.65 17.86
N LEU A 25 20.81 2.81 17.49
CA LEU A 25 20.33 3.60 16.36
C LEU A 25 20.46 2.84 15.04
N LEU A 26 21.58 2.19 14.77
CA LEU A 26 21.77 1.38 13.56
C LEU A 26 20.75 0.24 13.48
N VAL A 27 20.48 -0.43 14.59
CA VAL A 27 19.47 -1.49 14.68
C VAL A 27 18.07 -0.92 14.37
N VAL A 28 17.71 0.22 14.96
CA VAL A 28 16.42 0.87 14.71
C VAL A 28 16.27 1.26 13.24
N PHE A 29 17.29 1.88 12.64
CA PHE A 29 17.28 2.21 11.22
C PHE A 29 17.19 0.97 10.33
N PHE A 30 17.91 -0.08 10.67
CA PHE A 30 17.87 -1.34 9.93
C PHE A 30 16.48 -2.00 9.99
N LEU A 31 15.87 -2.05 11.18
CA LEU A 31 14.51 -2.57 11.36
C LEU A 31 13.47 -1.70 10.62
N ALA A 32 13.62 -0.39 10.65
CA ALA A 32 12.76 0.52 9.90
C ALA A 32 12.89 0.31 8.38
N TRP A 33 14.10 0.11 7.88
CA TRP A 33 14.36 -0.19 6.48
C TRP A 33 13.75 -1.55 6.07
N LEU A 34 13.95 -2.61 6.89
CA LEU A 34 13.32 -3.92 6.66
C LEU A 34 11.80 -3.82 6.60
N ASN A 35 11.21 -3.08 7.53
CA ASN A 35 9.76 -2.88 7.57
C ASN A 35 9.26 -2.10 6.34
N ALA A 36 9.99 -1.08 5.91
CA ALA A 36 9.66 -0.34 4.69
C ALA A 36 9.73 -1.23 3.44
N LYS A 37 10.77 -2.05 3.33
CA LYS A 37 10.93 -3.03 2.24
C LYS A 37 9.80 -4.05 2.23
N TYR A 38 9.47 -4.62 3.38
CA TYR A 38 8.35 -5.56 3.53
C TYR A 38 7.02 -4.95 3.10
N ARG A 39 6.72 -3.71 3.54
CA ARG A 39 5.50 -3.01 3.13
C ARG A 39 5.43 -2.77 1.62
N GLU A 40 6.55 -2.44 1.01
CA GLU A 40 6.61 -2.21 -0.44
C GLU A 40 6.36 -3.52 -1.22
N GLU A 41 6.95 -4.63 -0.80
CA GLU A 41 6.68 -5.94 -1.39
C GLU A 41 5.20 -6.32 -1.28
N GLN A 42 4.58 -6.11 -0.12
CA GLN A 42 3.15 -6.33 0.07
C GLN A 42 2.28 -5.40 -0.80
N ARG A 43 2.72 -4.16 -1.02
CA ARG A 43 2.04 -3.21 -1.88
C ARG A 43 2.07 -3.65 -3.35
N ILE A 44 3.24 -4.10 -3.80
CA ILE A 44 3.44 -4.61 -5.17
C ILE A 44 2.58 -5.87 -5.39
N ALA A 45 2.67 -6.85 -4.50
CA ALA A 45 1.90 -8.08 -4.58
C ALA A 45 0.39 -7.82 -4.64
N ARG A 46 -0.11 -6.90 -3.82
CA ARG A 46 -1.53 -6.49 -3.82
C ARG A 46 -1.94 -5.84 -5.14
N ARG A 47 -1.09 -4.97 -5.69
CA ARG A 47 -1.34 -4.31 -6.98
C ARG A 47 -1.37 -5.31 -8.13
N ASP A 48 -0.49 -6.28 -8.13
CA ASP A 48 -0.43 -7.30 -9.15
C ASP A 48 -1.63 -8.25 -9.06
N TYR A 49 -2.01 -8.66 -7.85
CA TYR A 49 -3.23 -9.43 -7.60
C TYR A 49 -4.48 -8.67 -8.10
N TYR A 50 -4.57 -7.36 -7.82
CA TYR A 50 -5.69 -6.54 -8.30
C TYR A 50 -5.72 -6.46 -9.84
N ARG A 51 -4.58 -6.31 -10.47
CA ARG A 51 -4.46 -6.31 -11.94
C ARG A 51 -4.95 -7.62 -12.57
N GLU A 52 -4.58 -8.75 -11.98
CA GLU A 52 -5.06 -10.07 -12.43
C GLU A 52 -6.55 -10.23 -12.19
N TYR A 53 -7.06 -9.76 -11.05
CA TYR A 53 -8.49 -9.77 -10.78
C TYR A 53 -9.31 -9.03 -11.85
N LEU A 54 -8.84 -7.87 -12.31
CA LEU A 54 -9.53 -7.08 -13.35
C LEU A 54 -9.63 -7.82 -14.70
N LYS A 55 -8.82 -8.83 -14.94
CA LYS A 55 -8.88 -9.67 -16.13
C LYS A 55 -9.87 -10.83 -16.00
N THR A 56 -10.31 -11.13 -14.79
CA THR A 56 -11.17 -12.28 -14.53
C THR A 56 -12.59 -12.09 -15.08
N GLU A 57 -13.22 -13.21 -15.41
CA GLU A 57 -14.61 -13.24 -15.82
C GLU A 57 -15.56 -12.74 -14.70
N ALA A 58 -15.21 -13.00 -13.45
CA ALA A 58 -15.95 -12.49 -12.28
C ALA A 58 -16.00 -10.95 -12.26
N TRP A 59 -14.88 -10.27 -12.55
CA TRP A 59 -14.86 -8.82 -12.70
C TRP A 59 -15.67 -8.36 -13.90
N GLN A 60 -15.54 -9.01 -15.06
CA GLN A 60 -16.27 -8.63 -16.27
C GLN A 60 -17.79 -8.72 -16.06
N ARG A 61 -18.28 -9.76 -15.38
CA ARG A 61 -19.69 -9.88 -14.99
C ARG A 61 -20.12 -8.75 -14.06
N LYS A 62 -19.33 -8.45 -13.04
CA LYS A 62 -19.61 -7.36 -12.09
C LYS A 62 -19.63 -6.01 -12.80
N ARG A 63 -18.67 -5.74 -13.65
CA ARG A 63 -18.59 -4.55 -14.50
C ARG A 63 -19.83 -4.38 -15.38
N TYR A 64 -20.27 -5.45 -16.05
CA TYR A 64 -21.49 -5.44 -16.86
C TYR A 64 -22.72 -5.08 -16.04
N VAL A 65 -22.90 -5.66 -14.85
CA VAL A 65 -24.02 -5.35 -13.95
C VAL A 65 -24.05 -3.87 -13.55
N VAL A 66 -22.89 -3.30 -13.24
CA VAL A 66 -22.79 -1.87 -12.89
C VAL A 66 -23.14 -0.97 -14.08
N LEU A 67 -22.56 -1.25 -15.26
CA LEU A 67 -22.87 -0.48 -16.48
C LEU A 67 -24.36 -0.57 -16.85
N LYS A 68 -24.94 -1.76 -16.75
CA LYS A 68 -26.38 -1.95 -17.01
C LYS A 68 -27.25 -1.23 -16.00
N ARG A 69 -26.93 -1.26 -14.69
CA ARG A 69 -27.62 -0.50 -13.65
C ARG A 69 -27.65 1.00 -13.96
N ASP A 70 -26.54 1.53 -14.46
CA ASP A 70 -26.33 2.94 -14.75
C ASP A 70 -26.72 3.32 -16.19
N ASN A 71 -27.45 2.45 -16.91
CA ASN A 71 -27.87 2.63 -18.30
C ASN A 71 -26.73 2.99 -19.25
N TRP A 72 -25.53 2.46 -19.05
CA TRP A 72 -24.34 2.75 -19.84
C TRP A 72 -24.01 4.26 -19.90
N THR A 73 -24.41 5.02 -18.88
CA THR A 73 -24.29 6.47 -18.80
C THR A 73 -23.30 6.84 -17.68
N CYS A 74 -22.40 7.76 -17.99
CA CYS A 74 -21.47 8.31 -17.00
C CYS A 74 -22.25 9.06 -15.91
N GLN A 75 -22.11 8.61 -14.68
CA GLN A 75 -22.86 9.16 -13.54
C GLN A 75 -22.38 10.56 -13.13
N TYR A 76 -21.29 11.06 -13.73
CA TYR A 76 -20.77 12.40 -13.44
C TYR A 76 -21.07 13.44 -14.52
N CYS A 77 -21.05 13.07 -15.80
CA CYS A 77 -21.26 14.02 -16.89
C CYS A 77 -22.36 13.64 -17.88
N GLY A 78 -22.99 12.49 -17.73
CA GLY A 78 -24.13 12.08 -18.55
C GLY A 78 -23.81 11.53 -19.96
N VAL A 79 -22.51 11.52 -20.36
CA VAL A 79 -22.12 10.91 -21.65
C VAL A 79 -22.05 9.38 -21.55
N PRO A 80 -21.95 8.62 -22.65
CA PRO A 80 -21.81 7.17 -22.59
C PRO A 80 -20.64 6.74 -21.70
N ALA A 81 -20.90 5.78 -20.79
CA ALA A 81 -19.91 5.21 -19.90
C ALA A 81 -19.29 3.97 -20.50
N THR A 82 -17.99 3.85 -20.40
CA THR A 82 -17.20 2.71 -20.86
C THR A 82 -16.39 2.04 -19.75
N GLU A 83 -16.28 2.69 -18.60
CA GLU A 83 -15.43 2.26 -17.49
C GLU A 83 -16.20 2.19 -16.18
N VAL A 84 -15.72 1.41 -15.24
CA VAL A 84 -16.28 1.30 -13.89
C VAL A 84 -15.22 1.70 -12.88
N HIS A 85 -15.56 2.66 -12.04
CA HIS A 85 -14.68 3.21 -11.01
C HIS A 85 -15.07 2.71 -9.63
N HIS A 86 -14.07 2.41 -8.81
CA HIS A 86 -14.25 2.07 -7.40
C HIS A 86 -14.31 3.35 -6.55
N LYS A 87 -15.48 3.71 -6.05
CA LYS A 87 -15.62 4.78 -5.05
C LYS A 87 -14.96 4.40 -3.71
N LYS A 88 -14.91 3.10 -3.42
CA LYS A 88 -14.23 2.51 -2.28
C LYS A 88 -13.55 1.21 -2.70
N TYR A 89 -12.37 0.95 -2.16
CA TYR A 89 -11.64 -0.28 -2.38
C TYR A 89 -11.75 -1.21 -1.18
N ALA A 90 -12.01 -2.49 -1.43
CA ALA A 90 -11.94 -3.53 -0.42
C ALA A 90 -10.46 -3.89 -0.17
N LYS A 91 -9.81 -3.21 0.78
CA LYS A 91 -8.36 -3.31 1.04
C LYS A 91 -7.86 -4.76 1.25
N TYR A 92 -8.68 -5.61 1.83
CA TYR A 92 -8.31 -6.98 2.22
C TYR A 92 -9.11 -8.07 1.51
N GLN A 93 -10.10 -7.72 0.71
CA GLN A 93 -10.99 -8.65 0.04
C GLN A 93 -11.28 -8.19 -1.39
N ILE A 94 -10.22 -8.11 -2.19
CA ILE A 94 -10.33 -7.75 -3.60
C ILE A 94 -11.32 -8.71 -4.29
N GLY A 95 -12.28 -8.13 -5.02
CA GLY A 95 -13.33 -8.87 -5.68
C GLY A 95 -14.61 -9.10 -4.87
N LYS A 96 -14.60 -8.83 -3.57
CA LYS A 96 -15.78 -8.91 -2.70
C LYS A 96 -16.44 -7.56 -2.42
N GLU A 97 -15.97 -6.48 -3.06
CA GLU A 97 -16.59 -5.17 -2.94
C GLU A 97 -18.05 -5.20 -3.40
N PRO A 98 -18.97 -4.59 -2.63
CA PRO A 98 -20.38 -4.45 -3.03
C PRO A 98 -20.53 -3.61 -4.31
N ILE A 99 -21.50 -3.95 -5.17
CA ILE A 99 -21.80 -3.21 -6.41
C ILE A 99 -22.07 -1.72 -6.15
N LYS A 100 -22.64 -1.36 -4.99
CA LYS A 100 -22.88 0.01 -4.58
C LYS A 100 -21.61 0.89 -4.44
N TRP A 101 -20.44 0.24 -4.31
CA TRP A 101 -19.16 0.94 -4.26
C TRP A 101 -18.57 1.24 -5.65
N LEU A 102 -19.23 0.75 -6.68
CA LEU A 102 -18.83 0.89 -8.07
C LEU A 102 -19.77 1.88 -8.78
N VAL A 103 -19.21 2.63 -9.72
CA VAL A 103 -19.94 3.63 -10.51
C VAL A 103 -19.45 3.61 -11.95
N SER A 104 -20.40 3.78 -12.89
CA SER A 104 -20.09 3.85 -14.31
C SER A 104 -19.61 5.25 -14.69
N LEU A 105 -18.46 5.34 -15.34
CA LEU A 105 -17.85 6.59 -15.79
C LEU A 105 -17.43 6.52 -17.26
N CYS A 106 -17.37 7.67 -17.90
CA CYS A 106 -16.63 7.83 -19.14
C CYS A 106 -15.11 7.90 -18.83
N ARG A 107 -14.29 7.67 -19.82
CA ARG A 107 -12.83 7.68 -19.68
C ARG A 107 -12.30 8.99 -19.10
N THR A 108 -12.82 10.14 -19.56
CA THR A 108 -12.40 11.47 -19.10
C THR A 108 -12.72 11.68 -17.62
N CYS A 109 -13.94 11.34 -17.18
CA CYS A 109 -14.32 11.46 -15.77
C CYS A 109 -13.54 10.46 -14.90
N HIS A 110 -13.28 9.24 -15.39
CA HIS A 110 -12.47 8.25 -14.68
C HIS A 110 -11.03 8.72 -14.45
N GLN A 111 -10.40 9.29 -15.48
CA GLN A 111 -9.04 9.83 -15.35
C GLN A 111 -8.92 10.97 -14.33
N LYS A 112 -9.97 11.77 -14.14
CA LYS A 112 -10.01 12.85 -13.14
C LYS A 112 -10.11 12.35 -11.69
N GLN A 113 -10.41 11.08 -11.47
CA GLN A 113 -10.49 10.46 -10.13
C GLN A 113 -9.12 9.93 -9.63
N HIS A 114 -8.12 9.90 -10.48
CA HIS A 114 -6.75 9.47 -10.19
C HIS A 114 -5.79 10.65 -10.32
#